data_287005c73cd6af01fc98e7e7123c4989
#
_entry.id   287005c73cd6af01fc98e7e7123c4989
#
_cell.length_a   1.000
_cell.length_b   1.000
_cell.length_c   1.000
_cell.angle_alpha   90.00
_cell.angle_beta   90.00
_cell.angle_gamma   90.00
#
_symmetry.space_group_name_H-M   'P 1'
#
loop_
_entity.id
_entity.type
_entity.pdbx_description
1 polymer ?
#
loop_
_entity_poly.entity_id
_entity_poly.type
_entity_poly.pdbx_seq_one_letter_code
_entity_poly.pdbx_strand_id
1 'polypeptide(L)'
;MRIVWVSFAPLRKTPAGLTSDVASVRYRITLPAQAIRDSKVTYVGPGANRRTLLERFAGADTVVFGKLFDAAMAQPALELAAALRKRGIKVIVDYSDDHFLHPVLGPVYRALAAAADAVVASTPGLAEVLRAHTPMPVSVVTDPVEGERGEPRAGIARPPPRLLWFGHPLNLDTLPFGLAQLAERRLHFALTVLTAPGAGAEALGHRFRPWSTAALFEELRECDAVIIPSNPHDPRKAVKSPNRFTEALWAGRFVVAHPLPAYEPLGAYGWVGEDLGEGLAWLLENFGEAAERIRAGQDTVARQFSPEAIGSAWQLVVASA
;
A
#
# COMPACT_ATOMS: atom_id res chain seq x y z
N MET A 1 10.72 1.17 24.51
CA MET A 1 10.23 2.37 23.80
C MET A 1 8.81 2.07 23.37
N ARG A 2 7.86 2.87 23.85
CA ARG A 2 6.42 2.69 23.61
C ARG A 2 5.95 3.56 22.46
N ILE A 3 5.41 2.96 21.41
CA ILE A 3 4.92 3.64 20.22
C ILE A 3 3.39 3.62 20.20
N VAL A 4 2.77 4.78 19.97
CA VAL A 4 1.33 4.87 19.72
C VAL A 4 1.08 5.33 18.30
N TRP A 5 0.36 4.51 17.55
CA TRP A 5 -0.01 4.75 16.16
C TRP A 5 -1.39 5.39 16.11
N VAL A 6 -1.51 6.48 15.38
CA VAL A 6 -2.77 7.20 15.20
C VAL A 6 -3.35 6.90 13.84
N SER A 7 -4.53 6.30 13.83
CA SER A 7 -5.36 6.20 12.63
C SER A 7 -6.41 7.33 12.63
N PHE A 8 -6.52 8.04 11.53
CA PHE A 8 -7.60 9.01 11.28
C PHE A 8 -8.79 8.39 10.51
N ALA A 9 -8.74 7.09 10.22
CA ALA A 9 -9.86 6.33 9.68
C ALA A 9 -10.28 5.24 10.67
N PRO A 10 -11.54 4.78 10.61
CA PRO A 10 -12.08 3.80 11.54
C PRO A 10 -11.28 2.50 11.57
N LEU A 11 -11.18 1.93 12.76
CA LEU A 11 -10.57 0.64 13.03
C LEU A 11 -11.64 -0.40 13.32
N ARG A 12 -11.37 -1.64 12.94
CA ARG A 12 -12.20 -2.81 13.22
C ARG A 12 -11.38 -3.83 14.01
N LYS A 13 -12.00 -4.44 15.02
CA LYS A 13 -11.38 -5.51 15.81
C LYS A 13 -11.68 -6.86 15.14
N THR A 14 -10.65 -7.69 15.00
CA THR A 14 -10.73 -9.05 14.51
C THR A 14 -10.04 -10.00 15.49
N PRO A 15 -10.19 -11.33 15.34
CA PRO A 15 -9.41 -12.29 16.16
C PRO A 15 -7.89 -12.10 16.01
N ALA A 16 -7.42 -11.67 14.85
CA ALA A 16 -6.00 -11.40 14.59
C ALA A 16 -5.52 -10.02 15.09
N GLY A 17 -6.39 -9.19 15.66
CA GLY A 17 -6.05 -7.85 16.15
C GLY A 17 -6.87 -6.73 15.51
N LEU A 18 -6.31 -5.51 15.52
CA LEU A 18 -6.94 -4.35 14.89
C LEU A 18 -6.62 -4.33 13.39
N THR A 19 -7.63 -3.99 12.59
CA THR A 19 -7.51 -3.81 11.13
C THR A 19 -8.40 -2.66 10.66
N SER A 20 -8.38 -2.35 9.37
CA SER A 20 -9.24 -1.35 8.72
C SER A 20 -9.58 -1.79 7.29
N ASP A 21 -10.70 -1.33 6.77
CA ASP A 21 -11.05 -1.52 5.36
C ASP A 21 -10.19 -0.60 4.44
N VAL A 22 -9.55 0.41 5.03
CA VAL A 22 -8.65 1.33 4.34
C VAL A 22 -7.23 0.72 4.24
N ALA A 23 -6.75 0.49 3.04
CA ALA A 23 -5.46 -0.15 2.77
C ALA A 23 -4.28 0.56 3.44
N SER A 24 -4.18 1.91 3.33
CA SER A 24 -3.10 2.67 3.96
C SER A 24 -3.12 2.58 5.49
N VAL A 25 -4.26 2.34 6.12
CA VAL A 25 -4.32 2.10 7.57
C VAL A 25 -3.78 0.70 7.90
N ARG A 26 -4.09 -0.32 7.08
CA ARG A 26 -3.53 -1.65 7.29
C ARG A 26 -2.01 -1.64 7.15
N TYR A 27 -1.51 -1.18 6.01
CA TYR A 27 -0.09 -1.24 5.69
C TYR A 27 0.78 -0.29 6.51
N ARG A 28 0.25 0.90 6.84
CA ARG A 28 1.05 1.93 7.48
C ARG A 28 0.89 2.00 9.00
N ILE A 29 -0.19 1.43 9.54
CA ILE A 29 -0.53 1.55 10.96
C ILE A 29 -0.67 0.19 11.63
N THR A 30 -1.64 -0.65 11.18
CA THR A 30 -1.98 -1.85 11.97
C THR A 30 -0.97 -2.97 11.80
N LEU A 31 -0.47 -3.24 10.62
CA LEU A 31 0.55 -4.28 10.39
C LEU A 31 1.91 -3.93 11.03
N PRO A 32 2.47 -2.71 10.85
CA PRO A 32 3.69 -2.33 11.56
C PRO A 32 3.53 -2.35 13.08
N ALA A 33 2.38 -1.89 13.60
CA ALA A 33 2.13 -1.89 15.03
C ALA A 33 2.06 -3.31 15.62
N GLN A 34 1.55 -4.28 14.87
CA GLN A 34 1.51 -5.68 15.30
C GLN A 34 2.89 -6.33 15.31
N ALA A 35 3.79 -5.89 14.44
CA ALA A 35 5.16 -6.42 14.34
C ALA A 35 6.12 -5.82 15.41
N ILE A 36 5.73 -4.77 16.11
CA ILE A 36 6.57 -4.09 17.09
C ILE A 36 6.02 -4.28 18.50
N ARG A 37 6.87 -4.84 19.40
CA ARG A 37 6.53 -4.95 20.83
C ARG A 37 6.29 -3.55 21.42
N ASP A 38 5.38 -3.46 22.40
CA ASP A 38 5.00 -2.20 23.09
C ASP A 38 4.40 -1.12 22.16
N SER A 39 3.78 -1.58 21.08
CA SER A 39 3.00 -0.76 20.16
C SER A 39 1.51 -0.78 20.51
N LYS A 40 0.85 0.37 20.31
CA LYS A 40 -0.59 0.53 20.48
C LYS A 40 -1.15 1.33 19.32
N VAL A 41 -2.31 0.92 18.80
CA VAL A 41 -3.05 1.68 17.79
C VAL A 41 -4.22 2.40 18.43
N THR A 42 -4.43 3.66 18.04
CA THR A 42 -5.55 4.47 18.52
C THR A 42 -6.25 5.16 17.35
N TYR A 43 -7.58 5.16 17.36
CA TYR A 43 -8.38 5.92 16.40
C TYR A 43 -8.66 7.32 16.96
N VAL A 44 -8.45 8.34 16.10
CA VAL A 44 -8.78 9.73 16.36
C VAL A 44 -9.75 10.21 15.29
N GLY A 45 -11.01 10.26 15.64
CA GLY A 45 -12.10 10.69 14.74
C GLY A 45 -12.61 12.09 15.06
N PRO A 46 -13.55 12.59 14.24
CA PRO A 46 -14.23 13.86 14.49
C PRO A 46 -14.88 13.90 15.88
N GLY A 47 -14.78 15.04 16.55
CA GLY A 47 -15.38 15.24 17.88
C GLY A 47 -14.65 14.55 19.05
N ALA A 48 -13.47 14.00 18.85
CA ALA A 48 -12.67 13.39 19.91
C ALA A 48 -12.36 14.46 21.00
N ASN A 49 -12.75 14.17 22.24
CA ASN A 49 -12.45 15.06 23.35
C ASN A 49 -10.95 15.10 23.64
N ARG A 50 -10.35 16.29 23.54
CA ARG A 50 -8.90 16.49 23.67
C ARG A 50 -8.34 15.97 25.00
N ARG A 51 -9.04 16.18 26.12
CA ARG A 51 -8.55 15.76 27.45
C ARG A 51 -8.44 14.22 27.51
N THR A 52 -9.53 13.51 27.21
CA THR A 52 -9.56 12.04 27.22
C THR A 52 -8.66 11.45 26.13
N LEU A 53 -8.49 12.18 25.01
CA LEU A 53 -7.58 11.78 23.94
C LEU A 53 -6.12 11.78 24.41
N LEU A 54 -5.68 12.83 25.12
CA LEU A 54 -4.30 12.94 25.62
C LEU A 54 -3.96 11.88 26.68
N GLU A 55 -4.95 11.35 27.40
CA GLU A 55 -4.77 10.23 28.33
C GLU A 55 -4.40 8.93 27.61
N ARG A 56 -4.87 8.74 26.36
CA ARG A 56 -4.54 7.56 25.55
C ARG A 56 -3.07 7.48 25.17
N PHE A 57 -2.34 8.60 25.21
CA PHE A 57 -0.93 8.71 24.90
C PHE A 57 -0.03 8.73 26.15
N ALA A 58 -0.60 8.54 27.33
CA ALA A 58 0.18 8.49 28.56
C ALA A 58 1.24 7.39 28.52
N GLY A 59 2.50 7.77 28.78
CA GLY A 59 3.66 6.87 28.75
C GLY A 59 4.11 6.49 27.32
N ALA A 60 3.62 7.15 26.28
CA ALA A 60 4.19 7.01 24.95
C ALA A 60 5.51 7.79 24.85
N ASP A 61 6.51 7.19 24.22
CA ASP A 61 7.77 7.86 23.86
C ASP A 61 7.63 8.55 22.50
N THR A 62 6.92 7.89 21.58
CA THR A 62 6.71 8.35 20.20
C THR A 62 5.27 8.09 19.76
N VAL A 63 4.74 9.02 18.98
CA VAL A 63 3.42 8.90 18.33
C VAL A 63 3.62 9.01 16.83
N VAL A 64 3.12 8.02 16.07
CA VAL A 64 3.12 8.02 14.61
C VAL A 64 1.75 8.39 14.10
N PHE A 65 1.64 9.48 13.37
CA PHE A 65 0.41 9.90 12.71
C PHE A 65 0.33 9.29 11.32
N GLY A 66 -0.68 8.48 11.08
CA GLY A 66 -0.99 7.95 9.76
C GLY A 66 -1.65 8.99 8.85
N LYS A 67 -2.00 8.54 7.65
CA LYS A 67 -2.64 9.37 6.64
C LYS A 67 -3.90 10.07 7.15
N LEU A 68 -3.97 11.36 6.89
CA LEU A 68 -5.15 12.18 7.12
C LEU A 68 -6.01 12.19 5.85
N PHE A 69 -7.28 11.80 5.98
CA PHE A 69 -8.21 11.63 4.85
C PHE A 69 -9.17 12.81 4.70
N ASP A 70 -9.45 13.51 5.80
CA ASP A 70 -10.43 14.58 5.86
C ASP A 70 -9.77 15.87 6.35
N ALA A 71 -9.90 16.94 5.59
CA ALA A 71 -9.37 18.25 5.95
C ALA A 71 -10.00 18.81 7.24
N ALA A 72 -11.20 18.39 7.62
CA ALA A 72 -11.81 18.75 8.91
C ALA A 72 -11.00 18.26 10.11
N MET A 73 -10.21 17.20 9.94
CA MET A 73 -9.29 16.70 10.97
C MET A 73 -7.96 17.43 11.04
N ALA A 74 -7.70 18.41 10.15
CA ALA A 74 -6.43 19.13 10.10
C ALA A 74 -6.10 19.84 11.39
N GLN A 75 -6.98 20.72 11.84
CA GLN A 75 -6.79 21.49 13.07
C GLN A 75 -6.70 20.58 14.30
N PRO A 76 -7.60 19.60 14.52
CA PRO A 76 -7.45 18.62 15.60
C PRO A 76 -6.12 17.87 15.59
N ALA A 77 -5.62 17.45 14.41
CA ALA A 77 -4.35 16.75 14.29
C ALA A 77 -3.15 17.65 14.64
N LEU A 78 -3.13 18.90 14.16
CA LEU A 78 -2.08 19.88 14.50
C LEU A 78 -2.07 20.23 15.99
N GLU A 79 -3.24 20.43 16.59
CA GLU A 79 -3.36 20.68 18.03
C GLU A 79 -2.90 19.49 18.86
N LEU A 80 -3.23 18.26 18.42
CA LEU A 80 -2.76 17.03 19.05
C LEU A 80 -1.24 16.93 18.96
N ALA A 81 -0.64 17.13 17.78
CA ALA A 81 0.81 17.13 17.59
C ALA A 81 1.51 18.12 18.51
N ALA A 82 1.03 19.37 18.57
CA ALA A 82 1.58 20.39 19.44
C ALA A 82 1.46 20.02 20.94
N ALA A 83 0.32 19.43 21.35
CA ALA A 83 0.11 19.03 22.74
C ALA A 83 1.00 17.84 23.15
N LEU A 84 1.25 16.88 22.24
CA LEU A 84 2.16 15.74 22.48
C LEU A 84 3.60 16.22 22.61
N ARG A 85 4.07 17.07 21.69
CA ARG A 85 5.43 17.65 21.74
C ARG A 85 5.68 18.48 23.01
N LYS A 86 4.68 19.24 23.48
CA LYS A 86 4.76 19.94 24.78
C LYS A 86 4.93 18.99 25.99
N ARG A 87 4.58 17.72 25.84
CA ARG A 87 4.79 16.67 26.84
C ARG A 87 6.08 15.89 26.66
N GLY A 88 6.94 16.29 25.72
CA GLY A 88 8.18 15.61 25.37
C GLY A 88 7.97 14.31 24.58
N ILE A 89 6.77 14.08 24.02
CA ILE A 89 6.46 12.94 23.18
C ILE A 89 6.83 13.28 21.74
N LYS A 90 7.66 12.49 21.09
CA LYS A 90 8.04 12.66 19.69
C LYS A 90 6.86 12.39 18.75
N VAL A 91 6.72 13.21 17.73
CA VAL A 91 5.67 13.09 16.72
C VAL A 91 6.32 12.80 15.36
N ILE A 92 5.99 11.65 14.79
CA ILE A 92 6.36 11.26 13.42
C ILE A 92 5.10 11.31 12.57
N VAL A 93 5.19 11.86 11.35
CA VAL A 93 4.07 11.85 10.40
C VAL A 93 4.42 10.95 9.21
N ASP A 94 3.52 10.02 8.92
CA ASP A 94 3.67 9.03 7.88
C ASP A 94 2.84 9.38 6.63
N TYR A 95 3.51 9.39 5.48
CA TYR A 95 2.93 9.71 4.19
C TYR A 95 3.00 8.52 3.24
N SER A 96 1.85 8.18 2.65
CA SER A 96 1.71 7.11 1.65
C SER A 96 1.29 7.60 0.26
N ASP A 97 0.95 8.89 0.14
CA ASP A 97 0.50 9.51 -1.10
C ASP A 97 1.00 10.96 -1.19
N ASP A 98 1.24 11.41 -2.41
CA ASP A 98 1.52 12.83 -2.69
C ASP A 98 0.19 13.60 -2.80
N HIS A 99 -0.11 14.35 -1.74
CA HIS A 99 -1.20 15.32 -1.71
C HIS A 99 -0.69 16.76 -1.47
N PHE A 100 0.62 17.00 -1.60
CA PHE A 100 1.20 18.31 -1.28
C PHE A 100 0.72 19.43 -2.21
N LEU A 101 0.35 19.11 -3.45
CA LEU A 101 -0.24 20.02 -4.42
C LEU A 101 -1.77 19.98 -4.44
N HIS A 102 -2.41 19.09 -3.66
CA HIS A 102 -3.86 19.04 -3.61
C HIS A 102 -4.42 20.33 -2.97
N PRO A 103 -5.43 21.01 -3.58
CA PRO A 103 -5.86 22.34 -3.14
C PRO A 103 -6.35 22.38 -1.68
N VAL A 104 -6.98 21.32 -1.21
CA VAL A 104 -7.53 21.23 0.15
C VAL A 104 -6.58 20.54 1.13
N LEU A 105 -6.00 19.39 0.75
CA LEU A 105 -5.14 18.60 1.63
C LEU A 105 -3.70 19.11 1.66
N GLY A 106 -3.21 19.76 0.61
CA GLY A 106 -1.82 20.18 0.51
C GLY A 106 -1.37 21.13 1.64
N PRO A 107 -2.13 22.18 1.98
CA PRO A 107 -1.81 23.02 3.13
C PRO A 107 -1.71 22.23 4.44
N VAL A 108 -2.61 21.26 4.63
CA VAL A 108 -2.64 20.42 5.84
C VAL A 108 -1.43 19.50 5.92
N TYR A 109 -1.07 18.87 4.79
CA TYR A 109 0.08 17.99 4.68
C TYR A 109 1.38 18.73 5.01
N ARG A 110 1.55 19.94 4.45
CA ARG A 110 2.72 20.79 4.76
C ARG A 110 2.76 21.21 6.23
N ALA A 111 1.61 21.60 6.80
CA ALA A 111 1.52 22.02 8.20
C ALA A 111 1.84 20.87 9.17
N LEU A 112 1.35 19.66 8.88
CA LEU A 112 1.66 18.46 9.68
C LEU A 112 3.14 18.07 9.56
N ALA A 113 3.72 18.12 8.35
CA ALA A 113 5.13 17.86 8.14
C ALA A 113 6.03 18.84 8.93
N ALA A 114 5.66 20.12 8.96
CA ALA A 114 6.38 21.14 9.73
C ALA A 114 6.19 21.00 11.26
N ALA A 115 5.08 20.41 11.71
CA ALA A 115 4.78 20.17 13.12
C ALA A 115 5.39 18.86 13.67
N ALA A 116 5.92 18.01 12.82
CA ALA A 116 6.54 16.73 13.18
C ALA A 116 7.99 16.91 13.68
N ASP A 117 8.53 15.89 14.35
CA ASP A 117 9.96 15.76 14.67
C ASP A 117 10.70 15.01 13.54
N ALA A 118 9.99 14.11 12.84
CA ALA A 118 10.45 13.43 11.63
C ALA A 118 9.26 13.07 10.73
N VAL A 119 9.51 12.82 9.46
CA VAL A 119 8.50 12.35 8.51
C VAL A 119 8.94 11.06 7.83
N VAL A 120 7.98 10.24 7.47
CA VAL A 120 8.22 8.95 6.79
C VAL A 120 7.46 8.92 5.47
N ALA A 121 8.15 8.46 4.43
CA ALA A 121 7.59 8.19 3.10
C ALA A 121 7.48 6.69 2.86
N SER A 122 6.47 6.27 2.11
CA SER A 122 6.31 4.86 1.70
C SER A 122 7.26 4.45 0.57
N THR A 123 7.84 5.40 -0.16
CA THR A 123 8.76 5.14 -1.29
C THR A 123 9.87 6.18 -1.38
N PRO A 124 11.01 5.86 -2.03
CA PRO A 124 12.04 6.84 -2.32
C PRO A 124 11.51 8.05 -3.12
N GLY A 125 10.66 7.83 -4.13
CA GLY A 125 10.06 8.91 -4.91
C GLY A 125 9.20 9.85 -4.06
N LEU A 126 8.42 9.32 -3.12
CA LEU A 126 7.65 10.15 -2.19
C LEU A 126 8.57 10.88 -1.20
N ALA A 127 9.70 10.29 -0.81
CA ALA A 127 10.66 10.95 0.06
C ALA A 127 11.29 12.18 -0.62
N GLU A 128 11.54 12.13 -1.92
CA GLU A 128 12.02 13.31 -2.67
C GLU A 128 10.98 14.43 -2.66
N VAL A 129 9.70 14.09 -2.87
CA VAL A 129 8.60 15.07 -2.74
C VAL A 129 8.57 15.67 -1.34
N LEU A 130 8.67 14.84 -0.30
CA LEU A 130 8.66 15.32 1.10
C LEU A 130 9.82 16.29 1.38
N ARG A 131 11.03 15.99 0.95
CA ARG A 131 12.23 16.85 1.14
C ARG A 131 12.05 18.25 0.54
N ALA A 132 11.25 18.38 -0.51
CA ALA A 132 10.91 19.68 -1.08
C ALA A 132 9.91 20.49 -0.25
N HIS A 133 9.23 19.86 0.71
CA HIS A 133 8.13 20.47 1.48
C HIS A 133 8.37 20.56 2.98
N THR A 134 9.45 19.96 3.51
CA THR A 134 9.77 20.03 4.94
C THR A 134 11.26 20.02 5.17
N PRO A 135 11.77 20.76 6.18
CA PRO A 135 13.17 20.67 6.63
C PRO A 135 13.39 19.50 7.61
N MET A 136 12.34 18.79 7.98
CA MET A 136 12.45 17.68 8.94
C MET A 136 13.15 16.47 8.33
N PRO A 137 13.81 15.61 9.13
CA PRO A 137 14.37 14.35 8.67
C PRO A 137 13.31 13.51 7.94
N VAL A 138 13.67 13.01 6.74
CA VAL A 138 12.80 12.17 5.90
C VAL A 138 13.39 10.78 5.82
N SER A 139 12.68 9.80 6.34
CA SER A 139 13.01 8.37 6.24
C SER A 139 12.10 7.66 5.24
N VAL A 140 12.55 6.54 4.70
CA VAL A 140 11.74 5.68 3.85
C VAL A 140 11.45 4.38 4.60
N VAL A 141 10.16 4.06 4.75
CA VAL A 141 9.70 2.76 5.21
C VAL A 141 8.61 2.31 4.26
N THR A 142 8.85 1.25 3.51
CA THR A 142 7.88 0.73 2.54
C THR A 142 6.72 0.00 3.22
N ASP A 143 5.73 -0.40 2.43
CA ASP A 143 4.56 -1.11 2.94
C ASP A 143 4.86 -2.60 3.15
N PRO A 144 4.39 -3.23 4.22
CA PRO A 144 4.48 -4.69 4.39
C PRO A 144 3.51 -5.40 3.44
N VAL A 145 3.81 -6.66 3.12
CA VAL A 145 2.83 -7.58 2.54
C VAL A 145 1.83 -8.05 3.59
N GLU A 146 0.63 -8.40 3.14
CA GLU A 146 -0.43 -8.96 3.98
C GLU A 146 -0.77 -10.38 3.48
N GLY A 147 -1.20 -11.26 4.39
CA GLY A 147 -1.58 -12.63 4.07
C GLY A 147 -0.44 -13.65 4.09
N GLU A 148 -0.75 -14.86 3.67
CA GLU A 148 0.17 -15.99 3.69
C GLU A 148 0.97 -16.08 2.39
N ARG A 149 2.21 -16.61 2.50
CA ARG A 149 3.02 -16.97 1.34
C ARG A 149 2.34 -18.12 0.59
N GLY A 150 1.98 -17.88 -0.67
CA GLY A 150 1.33 -18.87 -1.53
C GLY A 150 2.33 -19.68 -2.35
N GLU A 151 1.88 -20.84 -2.85
CA GLU A 151 2.68 -21.64 -3.78
C GLU A 151 2.78 -20.94 -5.15
N PRO A 152 3.97 -20.89 -5.76
CA PRO A 152 4.16 -20.34 -7.10
C PRO A 152 3.33 -21.08 -8.13
N ARG A 153 2.58 -20.36 -8.93
CA ARG A 153 1.80 -20.91 -10.04
C ARG A 153 2.74 -21.36 -11.17
N ALA A 154 2.74 -22.65 -11.46
CA ALA A 154 3.61 -23.27 -12.46
C ALA A 154 2.87 -23.67 -13.75
N GLY A 155 1.66 -23.19 -13.98
CA GLY A 155 0.83 -23.48 -15.13
C GLY A 155 -0.58 -22.93 -15.02
N ILE A 156 -1.34 -23.03 -16.12
CA ILE A 156 -2.76 -22.66 -16.14
C ILE A 156 -3.56 -23.75 -15.43
N ALA A 157 -4.29 -23.36 -14.38
CA ALA A 157 -5.13 -24.33 -13.66
C ALA A 157 -6.30 -24.84 -14.51
N ARG A 158 -6.91 -23.94 -15.30
CA ARG A 158 -8.04 -24.26 -16.23
C ARG A 158 -8.03 -23.24 -17.38
N PRO A 159 -8.10 -23.69 -18.65
CA PRO A 159 -8.29 -22.78 -19.78
C PRO A 159 -9.68 -22.09 -19.73
N PRO A 160 -9.81 -20.81 -20.15
CA PRO A 160 -8.69 -19.90 -20.46
C PRO A 160 -7.97 -19.43 -19.19
N PRO A 161 -6.73 -18.86 -19.31
CA PRO A 161 -6.01 -18.27 -18.18
C PRO A 161 -6.86 -17.29 -17.40
N ARG A 162 -6.80 -17.37 -16.07
CA ARG A 162 -7.55 -16.48 -15.16
C ARG A 162 -6.64 -15.36 -14.70
N LEU A 163 -6.97 -14.14 -15.11
CA LEU A 163 -6.28 -12.93 -14.72
C LEU A 163 -7.03 -12.25 -13.58
N LEU A 164 -6.28 -11.63 -12.70
CA LEU A 164 -6.81 -10.77 -11.65
C LEU A 164 -6.30 -9.33 -11.85
N TRP A 165 -7.21 -8.39 -11.85
CA TRP A 165 -6.94 -7.00 -11.56
C TRP A 165 -7.58 -6.63 -10.23
N PHE A 166 -6.81 -5.99 -9.33
CA PHE A 166 -7.34 -5.48 -8.07
C PHE A 166 -6.79 -4.11 -7.75
N GLY A 167 -7.59 -3.25 -7.14
CA GLY A 167 -7.15 -1.93 -6.78
C GLY A 167 -8.26 -0.97 -6.39
N HIS A 168 -7.81 0.24 -6.02
CA HIS A 168 -8.70 1.34 -5.74
C HIS A 168 -9.46 1.77 -7.01
N PRO A 169 -10.74 2.20 -6.93
CA PRO A 169 -11.53 2.64 -8.08
C PRO A 169 -10.84 3.67 -8.99
N LEU A 170 -10.07 4.58 -8.42
CA LEU A 170 -9.30 5.58 -9.18
C LEU A 170 -8.21 4.99 -10.10
N ASN A 171 -7.95 3.69 -10.03
CA ASN A 171 -7.02 3.01 -10.93
C ASN A 171 -7.73 2.27 -12.07
N LEU A 172 -9.07 2.25 -12.09
CA LEU A 172 -9.84 1.61 -13.16
C LEU A 172 -9.65 2.31 -14.52
N ASP A 173 -9.31 3.60 -14.50
CA ASP A 173 -9.04 4.39 -15.70
C ASP A 173 -7.94 3.81 -16.61
N THR A 174 -6.99 3.07 -16.02
CA THR A 174 -5.89 2.44 -16.75
C THR A 174 -6.22 1.04 -17.26
N LEU A 175 -7.27 0.40 -16.75
CA LEU A 175 -7.62 -0.99 -17.12
C LEU A 175 -8.01 -1.14 -18.59
N PRO A 176 -8.85 -0.27 -19.19
CA PRO A 176 -9.20 -0.38 -20.61
C PRO A 176 -7.97 -0.32 -21.54
N PHE A 177 -6.98 0.51 -21.22
CA PHE A 177 -5.74 0.59 -21.98
C PHE A 177 -4.96 -0.73 -21.95
N GLY A 178 -4.76 -1.31 -20.75
CA GLY A 178 -4.11 -2.63 -20.64
C GLY A 178 -4.90 -3.74 -21.36
N LEU A 179 -6.24 -3.72 -21.29
CA LEU A 179 -7.08 -4.70 -21.99
C LEU A 179 -6.97 -4.58 -23.53
N ALA A 180 -6.82 -3.36 -24.06
CA ALA A 180 -6.60 -3.16 -25.49
C ALA A 180 -5.31 -3.84 -25.95
N GLN A 181 -4.21 -3.73 -25.21
CA GLN A 181 -2.94 -4.42 -25.52
C GLN A 181 -3.07 -5.95 -25.52
N LEU A 182 -3.84 -6.51 -24.57
CA LEU A 182 -4.14 -7.95 -24.54
C LEU A 182 -4.96 -8.37 -25.77
N ALA A 183 -5.94 -7.55 -26.16
CA ALA A 183 -6.82 -7.82 -27.31
C ALA A 183 -6.06 -7.74 -28.64
N GLU A 184 -5.13 -6.80 -28.82
CA GLU A 184 -4.26 -6.69 -30.01
C GLU A 184 -3.47 -7.98 -30.27
N ARG A 185 -3.09 -8.67 -29.20
CA ARG A 185 -2.39 -9.97 -29.30
C ARG A 185 -3.34 -11.17 -29.40
N ARG A 186 -4.65 -10.93 -29.47
CA ARG A 186 -5.69 -11.98 -29.57
C ARG A 186 -5.62 -13.02 -28.45
N LEU A 187 -5.21 -12.60 -27.26
CA LEU A 187 -5.10 -13.50 -26.10
C LEU A 187 -6.49 -13.77 -25.52
N HIS A 188 -6.80 -15.03 -25.31
CA HIS A 188 -8.02 -15.47 -24.66
C HIS A 188 -7.76 -15.62 -23.15
N PHE A 189 -8.52 -14.94 -22.32
CA PHE A 189 -8.41 -14.97 -20.85
C PHE A 189 -9.74 -14.73 -20.19
N ALA A 190 -9.87 -15.11 -18.93
CA ALA A 190 -10.96 -14.73 -18.05
C ALA A 190 -10.40 -13.70 -17.05
N LEU A 191 -11.02 -12.51 -16.95
CA LEU A 191 -10.59 -11.47 -16.02
C LEU A 191 -11.56 -11.30 -14.87
N THR A 192 -11.04 -11.29 -13.66
CA THR A 192 -11.74 -10.78 -12.47
C THR A 192 -11.25 -9.38 -12.14
N VAL A 193 -12.20 -8.45 -11.97
CA VAL A 193 -11.95 -7.07 -11.52
C VAL A 193 -12.43 -6.95 -10.08
N LEU A 194 -11.49 -6.82 -9.15
CA LEU A 194 -11.74 -6.73 -7.71
C LEU A 194 -11.53 -5.29 -7.24
N THR A 195 -12.62 -4.58 -6.94
CA THR A 195 -12.60 -3.18 -6.50
C THR A 195 -13.85 -2.83 -5.68
N ALA A 196 -13.93 -1.58 -5.21
CA ALA A 196 -15.12 -1.13 -4.49
C ALA A 196 -16.38 -1.17 -5.36
N PRO A 197 -17.56 -1.50 -4.79
CA PRO A 197 -18.83 -1.44 -5.50
C PRO A 197 -19.15 -0.04 -6.03
N GLY A 198 -19.89 0.03 -7.14
CA GLY A 198 -20.30 1.32 -7.73
C GLY A 198 -19.17 2.08 -8.45
N ALA A 199 -18.02 1.46 -8.65
CA ALA A 199 -16.89 2.07 -9.35
C ALA A 199 -17.00 1.98 -10.90
N GLY A 200 -18.09 1.41 -11.44
CA GLY A 200 -18.27 1.20 -12.88
C GLY A 200 -17.55 -0.04 -13.43
N ALA A 201 -16.93 -0.84 -12.57
CA ALA A 201 -16.24 -2.07 -12.97
C ALA A 201 -17.19 -3.12 -13.57
N GLU A 202 -18.45 -3.10 -13.16
CA GLU A 202 -19.52 -3.95 -13.65
C GLU A 202 -19.80 -3.73 -15.15
N ALA A 203 -19.55 -2.52 -15.64
CA ALA A 203 -19.77 -2.16 -17.04
C ALA A 203 -18.63 -2.63 -17.98
N LEU A 204 -17.52 -3.14 -17.44
CA LEU A 204 -16.38 -3.58 -18.25
C LEU A 204 -16.57 -4.93 -18.94
N GLY A 205 -17.71 -5.61 -18.73
CA GLY A 205 -18.00 -6.91 -19.36
C GLY A 205 -17.17 -8.08 -18.83
N HIS A 206 -16.47 -7.90 -17.70
CA HIS A 206 -15.69 -8.92 -17.00
C HIS A 206 -16.33 -9.31 -15.67
N ARG A 207 -15.82 -10.37 -15.03
CA ARG A 207 -16.30 -10.77 -13.71
C ARG A 207 -15.93 -9.68 -12.70
N PHE A 208 -16.95 -8.99 -12.17
CA PHE A 208 -16.77 -8.06 -11.05
C PHE A 208 -16.87 -8.80 -9.72
N ARG A 209 -16.02 -8.41 -8.77
CA ARG A 209 -16.08 -8.84 -7.38
C ARG A 209 -15.92 -7.65 -6.44
N PRO A 210 -16.83 -7.46 -5.47
CA PRO A 210 -16.65 -6.44 -4.43
C PRO A 210 -15.38 -6.67 -3.62
N TRP A 211 -14.64 -5.58 -3.40
CA TRP A 211 -13.39 -5.66 -2.67
C TRP A 211 -13.61 -5.98 -1.17
N SER A 212 -12.86 -6.93 -0.68
CA SER A 212 -12.57 -7.17 0.73
C SER A 212 -11.22 -7.88 0.82
N THR A 213 -10.57 -7.85 1.98
CA THR A 213 -9.29 -8.55 2.19
C THR A 213 -9.46 -10.07 1.96
N ALA A 214 -10.57 -10.65 2.42
CA ALA A 214 -10.87 -12.07 2.18
C ALA A 214 -11.03 -12.36 0.67
N ALA A 215 -11.81 -11.53 -0.05
CA ALA A 215 -11.98 -11.66 -1.49
C ALA A 215 -10.67 -11.55 -2.25
N LEU A 216 -9.77 -10.64 -1.84
CA LEU A 216 -8.45 -10.51 -2.44
C LEU A 216 -7.64 -11.81 -2.30
N PHE A 217 -7.56 -12.38 -1.11
CA PHE A 217 -6.80 -13.60 -0.89
C PHE A 217 -7.41 -14.82 -1.59
N GLU A 218 -8.74 -14.89 -1.68
CA GLU A 218 -9.42 -15.93 -2.45
C GLU A 218 -9.12 -15.81 -3.95
N GLU A 219 -9.24 -14.61 -4.54
CA GLU A 219 -8.95 -14.40 -5.96
C GLU A 219 -7.46 -14.59 -6.27
N LEU A 220 -6.56 -14.17 -5.39
CA LEU A 220 -5.13 -14.44 -5.55
C LEU A 220 -4.81 -15.94 -5.54
N ARG A 221 -5.49 -16.76 -4.73
CA ARG A 221 -5.33 -18.22 -4.79
C ARG A 221 -5.85 -18.84 -6.09
N GLU A 222 -6.89 -18.25 -6.65
CA GLU A 222 -7.61 -18.78 -7.81
C GLU A 222 -7.03 -18.33 -9.15
N CYS A 223 -6.46 -17.12 -9.26
CA CYS A 223 -5.93 -16.60 -10.53
C CYS A 223 -4.61 -17.27 -10.93
N ASP A 224 -4.30 -17.18 -12.22
CA ASP A 224 -3.04 -17.67 -12.80
C ASP A 224 -2.00 -16.54 -12.86
N ALA A 225 -2.44 -15.29 -13.05
CA ALA A 225 -1.58 -14.10 -13.05
C ALA A 225 -2.33 -12.85 -12.59
N VAL A 226 -1.57 -11.83 -12.21
CA VAL A 226 -2.06 -10.50 -11.88
C VAL A 226 -1.61 -9.50 -12.94
N ILE A 227 -2.54 -8.69 -13.45
CA ILE A 227 -2.22 -7.59 -14.36
C ILE A 227 -2.31 -6.24 -13.63
N ILE A 228 -1.31 -5.38 -13.86
CA ILE A 228 -1.24 -4.05 -13.25
C ILE A 228 -1.03 -2.98 -14.33
N PRO A 229 -2.06 -2.66 -15.11
CA PRO A 229 -2.00 -1.53 -16.01
C PRO A 229 -1.82 -0.24 -15.21
N SER A 230 -0.99 0.66 -15.72
CA SER A 230 -0.69 1.96 -15.13
C SER A 230 -0.34 2.97 -16.22
N ASN A 231 -0.43 4.25 -15.88
CA ASN A 231 0.13 5.31 -16.70
C ASN A 231 1.49 5.71 -16.11
N PRO A 232 2.64 5.34 -16.74
CA PRO A 232 3.97 5.66 -16.21
C PRO A 232 4.28 7.17 -16.26
N HIS A 233 3.53 7.94 -17.09
CA HIS A 233 3.70 9.38 -17.20
C HIS A 233 2.89 10.19 -16.17
N ASP A 234 2.04 9.54 -15.37
CA ASP A 234 1.32 10.23 -14.27
C ASP A 234 2.25 10.35 -13.06
N PRO A 235 2.68 11.58 -12.68
CA PRO A 235 3.61 11.77 -11.56
C PRO A 235 3.05 11.25 -10.23
N ARG A 236 1.73 11.19 -10.09
CA ARG A 236 1.08 10.63 -8.89
C ARG A 236 1.27 9.10 -8.80
N LYS A 237 1.50 8.43 -9.94
CA LYS A 237 1.81 6.98 -9.97
C LYS A 237 3.28 6.71 -9.69
N ALA A 238 4.17 7.63 -10.05
CA ALA A 238 5.62 7.49 -9.83
C ALA A 238 6.02 7.36 -8.34
N VAL A 239 5.21 7.91 -7.43
CA VAL A 239 5.48 7.88 -5.98
C VAL A 239 4.75 6.74 -5.25
N LYS A 240 3.97 5.92 -5.96
CA LYS A 240 3.20 4.82 -5.35
C LYS A 240 4.08 3.67 -4.90
N SER A 241 3.67 3.03 -3.80
CA SER A 241 4.30 1.81 -3.32
C SER A 241 4.00 0.59 -4.20
N PRO A 242 4.85 -0.45 -4.18
CA PRO A 242 4.70 -1.63 -5.01
C PRO A 242 3.66 -2.64 -4.49
N ASN A 243 2.74 -2.29 -3.61
CA ASN A 243 1.86 -3.21 -2.87
C ASN A 243 1.21 -4.28 -3.74
N ARG A 244 0.58 -3.88 -4.87
CA ARG A 244 -0.09 -4.86 -5.73
C ARG A 244 0.89 -5.88 -6.32
N PHE A 245 2.10 -5.46 -6.61
CA PHE A 245 3.15 -6.31 -7.13
C PHE A 245 3.66 -7.28 -6.06
N THR A 246 4.01 -6.75 -4.89
CA THR A 246 4.53 -7.56 -3.77
C THR A 246 3.49 -8.53 -3.22
N GLU A 247 2.21 -8.13 -3.12
CA GLU A 247 1.11 -9.00 -2.70
C GLU A 247 0.86 -10.15 -3.67
N ALA A 248 0.90 -9.87 -4.98
CA ALA A 248 0.74 -10.90 -6.01
C ALA A 248 1.91 -11.90 -5.98
N LEU A 249 3.15 -11.42 -5.90
CA LEU A 249 4.32 -12.29 -5.74
C LEU A 249 4.23 -13.13 -4.46
N TRP A 250 3.87 -12.50 -3.33
CA TRP A 250 3.75 -13.19 -2.06
C TRP A 250 2.70 -14.31 -2.12
N ALA A 251 1.60 -14.05 -2.77
CA ALA A 251 0.57 -15.06 -3.04
C ALA A 251 0.97 -16.11 -4.10
N GLY A 252 2.18 -16.07 -4.64
CA GLY A 252 2.68 -17.02 -5.64
C GLY A 252 2.15 -16.77 -7.05
N ARG A 253 1.84 -15.53 -7.40
CA ARG A 253 1.30 -15.16 -8.72
C ARG A 253 2.29 -14.33 -9.51
N PHE A 254 2.42 -14.67 -10.80
CA PHE A 254 3.21 -13.86 -11.71
C PHE A 254 2.52 -12.53 -11.96
N VAL A 255 3.31 -11.47 -12.03
CA VAL A 255 2.82 -10.10 -12.25
C VAL A 255 3.21 -9.64 -13.63
N VAL A 256 2.22 -9.10 -14.36
CA VAL A 256 2.43 -8.39 -15.63
C VAL A 256 2.01 -6.94 -15.41
N ALA A 257 2.97 -6.02 -15.42
CA ALA A 257 2.75 -4.63 -15.02
C ALA A 257 3.37 -3.63 -15.99
N HIS A 258 2.72 -2.48 -16.16
CA HIS A 258 3.38 -1.30 -16.75
C HIS A 258 4.50 -0.79 -15.83
N PRO A 259 5.55 -0.16 -16.40
CA PRO A 259 6.69 0.29 -15.64
C PRO A 259 6.30 1.44 -14.70
N LEU A 260 6.64 1.28 -13.43
CA LEU A 260 6.64 2.33 -12.42
C LEU A 260 7.95 2.24 -11.64
N PRO A 261 8.50 3.37 -11.13
CA PRO A 261 9.75 3.35 -10.38
C PRO A 261 9.77 2.34 -9.22
N ALA A 262 8.62 2.16 -8.55
CA ALA A 262 8.50 1.19 -7.46
C ALA A 262 8.54 -0.28 -7.93
N TYR A 263 8.31 -0.56 -9.21
CA TYR A 263 8.33 -1.92 -9.78
C TYR A 263 9.68 -2.29 -10.39
N GLU A 264 10.52 -1.31 -10.74
CA GLU A 264 11.84 -1.56 -11.34
C GLU A 264 12.72 -2.54 -10.52
N PRO A 265 12.83 -2.40 -9.18
CA PRO A 265 13.60 -3.35 -8.37
C PRO A 265 13.00 -4.75 -8.33
N LEU A 266 11.74 -4.90 -8.70
CA LEU A 266 10.99 -6.16 -8.69
C LEU A 266 10.87 -6.77 -10.10
N GLY A 267 11.33 -6.08 -11.13
CA GLY A 267 11.17 -6.47 -12.53
C GLY A 267 11.77 -7.85 -12.89
N ALA A 268 12.81 -8.28 -12.17
CA ALA A 268 13.37 -9.62 -12.32
C ALA A 268 12.42 -10.75 -11.92
N TYR A 269 11.38 -10.45 -11.12
CA TYR A 269 10.46 -11.43 -10.54
C TYR A 269 9.09 -11.47 -11.22
N GLY A 270 8.85 -10.57 -12.18
CA GLY A 270 7.63 -10.50 -12.98
C GLY A 270 7.94 -10.04 -14.39
N TRP A 271 6.95 -9.49 -15.05
CA TRP A 271 7.10 -8.74 -16.29
C TRP A 271 6.81 -7.25 -15.99
N VAL A 272 7.75 -6.39 -16.30
CA VAL A 272 7.59 -4.94 -16.22
C VAL A 272 7.96 -4.35 -17.58
N GLY A 273 6.97 -3.88 -18.32
CA GLY A 273 7.16 -3.39 -19.69
C GLY A 273 5.98 -2.57 -20.20
N GLU A 274 6.16 -1.96 -21.36
CA GLU A 274 5.17 -1.05 -21.97
C GLU A 274 3.97 -1.79 -22.58
N ASP A 275 4.09 -3.08 -22.92
CA ASP A 275 3.05 -3.90 -23.54
C ASP A 275 2.69 -5.09 -22.65
N LEU A 276 1.55 -4.99 -21.95
CA LEU A 276 1.06 -6.08 -21.09
C LEU A 276 0.73 -7.35 -21.90
N GLY A 277 0.36 -7.20 -23.17
CA GLY A 277 0.10 -8.34 -24.06
C GLY A 277 1.37 -9.17 -24.32
N GLU A 278 2.53 -8.52 -24.46
CA GLU A 278 3.83 -9.18 -24.56
C GLU A 278 4.15 -9.95 -23.28
N GLY A 279 3.96 -9.30 -22.12
CA GLY A 279 4.21 -9.93 -20.83
C GLY A 279 3.32 -11.15 -20.56
N LEU A 280 2.05 -11.08 -20.95
CA LEU A 280 1.14 -12.22 -20.79
C LEU A 280 1.49 -13.34 -21.79
N ALA A 281 1.82 -13.02 -23.05
CA ALA A 281 2.25 -14.00 -24.03
C ALA A 281 3.50 -14.75 -23.56
N TRP A 282 4.50 -14.01 -23.06
CA TRP A 282 5.69 -14.60 -22.47
C TRP A 282 5.36 -15.55 -21.32
N LEU A 283 4.50 -15.16 -20.39
CA LEU A 283 4.08 -16.01 -19.27
C LEU A 283 3.47 -17.32 -19.75
N LEU A 284 2.58 -17.26 -20.77
CA LEU A 284 1.87 -18.44 -21.28
C LEU A 284 2.82 -19.49 -21.88
N GLU A 285 3.98 -19.06 -22.37
CA GLU A 285 5.01 -19.93 -22.92
C GLU A 285 6.05 -20.38 -21.88
N ASN A 286 6.18 -19.65 -20.74
CA ASN A 286 7.30 -19.79 -19.82
C ASN A 286 6.89 -20.01 -18.34
N PHE A 287 5.83 -20.74 -18.07
CA PHE A 287 5.35 -20.96 -16.70
C PHE A 287 6.40 -21.54 -15.75
N GLY A 288 7.27 -22.41 -16.24
CA GLY A 288 8.36 -22.99 -15.43
C GLY A 288 9.32 -21.91 -14.92
N GLU A 289 9.81 -21.07 -15.82
CA GLU A 289 10.68 -19.94 -15.47
C GLU A 289 9.94 -18.90 -14.61
N ALA A 290 8.68 -18.61 -14.91
CA ALA A 290 7.86 -17.72 -14.11
C ALA A 290 7.74 -18.21 -12.67
N ALA A 291 7.56 -19.49 -12.43
CA ALA A 291 7.51 -20.07 -11.10
C ALA A 291 8.85 -19.91 -10.32
N GLU A 292 9.99 -20.02 -11.00
CA GLU A 292 11.30 -19.76 -10.41
C GLU A 292 11.48 -18.29 -10.06
N ARG A 293 11.10 -17.38 -10.97
CA ARG A 293 11.10 -15.94 -10.71
C ARG A 293 10.21 -15.57 -9.51
N ILE A 294 9.02 -16.16 -9.40
CA ILE A 294 8.12 -15.97 -8.27
C ILE A 294 8.80 -16.40 -6.96
N ARG A 295 9.44 -17.57 -6.90
CA ARG A 295 10.14 -18.06 -5.70
C ARG A 295 11.22 -17.08 -5.25
N ALA A 296 12.07 -16.64 -6.19
CA ALA A 296 13.13 -15.66 -5.92
C ALA A 296 12.53 -14.30 -5.45
N GLY A 297 11.42 -13.89 -6.06
CA GLY A 297 10.66 -12.70 -5.66
C GLY A 297 10.08 -12.83 -4.27
N GLN A 298 9.49 -13.97 -3.92
CA GLN A 298 8.98 -14.23 -2.57
C GLN A 298 10.06 -14.16 -1.50
N ASP A 299 11.28 -14.63 -1.80
CA ASP A 299 12.40 -14.53 -0.86
C ASP A 299 12.85 -13.07 -0.68
N THR A 300 12.77 -12.26 -1.73
CA THR A 300 13.01 -10.82 -1.63
C THR A 300 11.90 -10.12 -0.85
N VAL A 301 10.64 -10.47 -1.11
CA VAL A 301 9.49 -9.95 -0.36
C VAL A 301 9.61 -10.31 1.13
N ALA A 302 9.99 -11.54 1.48
CA ALA A 302 10.21 -11.94 2.86
C ALA A 302 11.29 -11.09 3.57
N ARG A 303 12.37 -10.78 2.87
CA ARG A 303 13.48 -10.00 3.45
C ARG A 303 13.16 -8.50 3.59
N GLN A 304 12.39 -7.92 2.67
CA GLN A 304 12.23 -6.46 2.55
C GLN A 304 10.84 -5.95 2.90
N PHE A 305 9.81 -6.78 2.74
CA PHE A 305 8.41 -6.39 2.83
C PHE A 305 7.61 -7.23 3.84
N SER A 306 8.24 -8.16 4.57
CA SER A 306 7.53 -8.85 5.64
C SER A 306 7.15 -7.86 6.76
N PRO A 307 6.09 -8.13 7.53
CA PRO A 307 5.74 -7.30 8.68
C PRO A 307 6.90 -7.12 9.66
N GLU A 308 7.74 -8.15 9.85
CA GLU A 308 8.92 -8.12 10.72
C GLU A 308 10.01 -7.20 10.18
N ALA A 309 10.30 -7.27 8.87
CA ALA A 309 11.27 -6.38 8.22
C ALA A 309 10.83 -4.92 8.31
N ILE A 310 9.56 -4.66 8.05
CA ILE A 310 8.98 -3.32 8.15
C ILE A 310 8.93 -2.84 9.61
N GLY A 311 8.59 -3.73 10.56
CA GLY A 311 8.66 -3.42 11.99
C GLY A 311 10.06 -3.00 12.43
N SER A 312 11.08 -3.71 11.96
CA SER A 312 12.49 -3.38 12.23
C SER A 312 12.89 -2.03 11.62
N ALA A 313 12.47 -1.74 10.39
CA ALA A 313 12.71 -0.45 9.75
C ALA A 313 12.05 0.72 10.53
N TRP A 314 10.83 0.54 10.99
CA TRP A 314 10.15 1.51 11.84
C TRP A 314 10.86 1.73 13.18
N GLN A 315 11.38 0.67 13.82
CA GLN A 315 12.14 0.80 15.07
C GLN A 315 13.39 1.67 14.89
N LEU A 316 14.10 1.54 13.75
CA LEU A 316 15.24 2.38 13.42
C LEU A 316 14.83 3.85 13.25
N VAL A 317 13.74 4.11 12.54
CA VAL A 317 13.21 5.49 12.36
C VAL A 317 12.86 6.12 13.70
N VAL A 318 12.13 5.38 14.55
CA VAL A 318 11.69 5.89 15.86
C VAL A 318 12.87 6.12 16.81
N ALA A 319 13.94 5.33 16.70
CA ALA A 319 15.15 5.50 17.50
C ALA A 319 15.98 6.71 17.06
N SER A 320 15.94 7.09 15.76
CA SER A 320 16.71 8.21 15.19
C SER A 320 15.96 9.54 15.18
N ALA A 321 14.64 9.54 15.34
CA ALA A 321 13.82 10.74 15.47
C ALA A 321 13.92 11.32 16.90
#